data_ae2dbf7e97768ceb032d04199af52ed9
#
_entry.id   ae2dbf7e97768ceb032d04199af52ed9
#
_cell.length_a   1.000
_cell.length_b   1.000
_cell.length_c   1.000
_cell.angle_alpha   90.00
_cell.angle_beta   90.00
_cell.angle_gamma   90.00
#
_symmetry.space_group_name_H-M   'P 1'
#
loop_
_entity.id
_entity.type
_entity.pdbx_description
1 polymer ?
#
loop_
_entity_poly.entity_id
_entity_poly.type
_entity_poly.pdbx_seq_one_letter_code
_entity_poly.pdbx_strand_id
1 'polypeptide(L)'
;MRPNQTCWYCQKKTEVINFQCQTCNKIQKIKEANPYDIFSTEKTFILNFDDLEEKYLKLQSIFHPDKFVNADSNQKKISIAESAKINNAYNVLMNNVDRLKVLLDFYGFKQDDKEGKSFKDPDLLEEIMDLQSKCMSIEHENEKQKIKNEIKLQIGSLENEIEKNIKEKVFSKAQDLSIKLSYLEKIRKDLK
;
A
#
# COMPACT_ATOMS: atom_id res chain seq x y z
N MET A 1 3.03 -16.13 16.73
CA MET A 1 4.37 -16.72 16.97
C MET A 1 4.91 -17.19 15.63
N ARG A 2 6.09 -16.75 15.22
CA ARG A 2 6.72 -17.22 13.98
C ARG A 2 7.44 -18.53 14.27
N PRO A 3 7.42 -19.52 13.35
CA PRO A 3 8.03 -20.81 13.61
C PRO A 3 9.52 -20.67 13.86
N ASN A 4 10.06 -21.60 14.62
CA ASN A 4 11.49 -21.71 14.89
C ASN A 4 12.32 -21.53 13.61
N GLN A 5 13.16 -20.51 13.57
CA GLN A 5 14.09 -20.29 12.46
C GLN A 5 15.54 -20.32 12.95
N THR A 6 16.43 -20.72 12.07
CA THR A 6 17.88 -20.67 12.36
C THR A 6 18.35 -19.22 12.27
N CYS A 7 18.91 -18.71 13.36
CA CYS A 7 19.50 -17.38 13.38
C CYS A 7 20.72 -17.31 12.48
N TRP A 8 20.80 -16.28 11.64
CA TRP A 8 21.93 -16.10 10.71
C TRP A 8 23.28 -15.89 11.42
N TYR A 9 23.24 -15.41 12.68
CA TYR A 9 24.45 -15.09 13.45
C TYR A 9 24.88 -16.25 14.36
N CYS A 10 24.05 -16.68 15.31
CA CYS A 10 24.41 -17.68 16.29
C CYS A 10 24.08 -19.13 15.88
N GLN A 11 23.50 -19.34 14.71
CA GLN A 11 23.11 -20.63 14.11
C GLN A 11 22.14 -21.48 14.96
N LYS A 12 21.64 -20.94 16.06
CA LYS A 12 20.66 -21.66 16.89
C LYS A 12 19.27 -21.56 16.28
N LYS A 13 18.51 -22.66 16.36
CA LYS A 13 17.06 -22.64 16.14
C LYS A 13 16.43 -21.93 17.31
N THR A 14 15.76 -20.83 17.07
CA THR A 14 15.16 -19.99 18.08
C THR A 14 13.86 -19.39 17.60
N GLU A 15 13.01 -19.06 18.52
CA GLU A 15 11.87 -18.19 18.19
C GLU A 15 12.40 -16.79 17.87
N VAL A 16 11.73 -16.14 16.92
CA VAL A 16 12.00 -14.75 16.60
C VAL A 16 10.83 -13.91 17.11
N ILE A 17 11.11 -13.16 18.15
CA ILE A 17 10.16 -12.22 18.73
C ILE A 17 10.58 -10.81 18.33
N ASN A 18 9.65 -10.02 17.83
CA ASN A 18 9.93 -8.65 17.36
C ASN A 18 11.12 -8.56 16.39
N PHE A 19 11.24 -9.54 15.49
CA PHE A 19 12.34 -9.63 14.51
C PHE A 19 13.75 -9.73 15.10
N GLN A 20 13.88 -10.10 16.36
CA GLN A 20 15.15 -10.33 17.03
C GLN A 20 15.30 -11.77 17.47
N CYS A 21 16.52 -12.29 17.37
CA CYS A 21 16.86 -13.62 17.89
C CYS A 21 16.84 -13.60 19.42
N GLN A 22 16.08 -14.49 20.05
CA GLN A 22 15.99 -14.57 21.51
C GLN A 22 17.31 -14.98 22.19
N THR A 23 18.22 -15.60 21.45
CA THR A 23 19.51 -16.06 22.02
C THR A 23 20.59 -14.99 21.97
N CYS A 24 20.68 -14.20 20.88
CA CYS A 24 21.77 -13.25 20.67
C CYS A 24 21.34 -11.83 20.38
N ASN A 25 20.04 -11.54 20.40
CA ASN A 25 19.40 -10.24 20.17
C ASN A 25 19.70 -9.59 18.80
N LYS A 26 20.31 -10.33 17.85
CA LYS A 26 20.55 -9.81 16.51
C LYS A 26 19.27 -9.74 15.70
N ILE A 27 19.09 -8.65 14.93
CA ILE A 27 17.92 -8.48 14.04
C ILE A 27 17.93 -9.58 12.97
N GLN A 28 16.72 -10.01 12.61
CA GLN A 28 16.48 -11.06 11.61
C GLN A 28 15.70 -10.44 10.43
N LYS A 29 15.90 -11.00 9.23
CA LYS A 29 15.19 -10.53 8.04
C LYS A 29 13.69 -10.81 8.13
N ILE A 30 12.89 -9.92 7.56
CA ILE A 30 11.47 -10.14 7.31
C ILE A 30 11.35 -11.12 6.15
N LYS A 31 10.74 -12.28 6.38
CA LYS A 31 10.58 -13.32 5.35
C LYS A 31 9.45 -13.03 4.39
N GLU A 32 8.43 -12.38 4.87
CA GLU A 32 7.24 -12.03 4.12
C GLU A 32 7.61 -11.05 2.98
N ALA A 33 7.06 -11.31 1.79
CA ALA A 33 7.23 -10.44 0.62
C ALA A 33 5.99 -9.57 0.38
N ASN A 34 4.79 -10.10 0.70
CA ASN A 34 3.54 -9.37 0.50
C ASN A 34 3.40 -8.25 1.55
N PRO A 35 3.07 -7.01 1.16
CA PRO A 35 2.90 -5.88 2.06
C PRO A 35 1.93 -6.13 3.22
N TYR A 36 0.81 -6.79 2.98
CA TYR A 36 -0.16 -7.14 4.03
C TYR A 36 0.44 -8.05 5.11
N ASP A 37 1.25 -9.03 4.69
CA ASP A 37 1.90 -9.97 5.61
C ASP A 37 3.03 -9.31 6.40
N ILE A 38 3.75 -8.34 5.83
CA ILE A 38 4.77 -7.54 6.51
C ILE A 38 4.17 -6.82 7.71
N PHE A 39 3.01 -6.20 7.54
CA PHE A 39 2.31 -5.47 8.60
C PHE A 39 1.33 -6.34 9.41
N SER A 40 1.20 -7.64 9.08
CA SER A 40 0.22 -8.54 9.73
C SER A 40 -1.19 -7.91 9.74
N THR A 41 -1.60 -7.36 8.60
CA THR A 41 -2.93 -6.77 8.41
C THR A 41 -3.80 -7.65 7.51
N GLU A 42 -5.12 -7.49 7.60
CA GLU A 42 -6.05 -8.22 6.75
C GLU A 42 -5.88 -7.85 5.29
N LYS A 43 -6.09 -8.83 4.41
CA LYS A 43 -6.01 -8.65 2.95
C LYS A 43 -7.35 -8.13 2.42
N THR A 44 -7.62 -6.87 2.72
CA THR A 44 -8.81 -6.10 2.32
C THR A 44 -8.38 -4.85 1.54
N PHE A 45 -9.28 -4.33 0.72
CA PHE A 45 -8.97 -3.08 0.02
C PHE A 45 -9.10 -1.86 0.95
N ILE A 46 -10.14 -1.86 1.80
CA ILE A 46 -10.34 -0.80 2.78
C ILE A 46 -9.53 -1.14 4.04
N LEU A 47 -8.55 -0.30 4.35
CA LEU A 47 -7.65 -0.46 5.49
C LEU A 47 -7.93 0.56 6.58
N ASN A 48 -7.64 0.18 7.83
CA ASN A 48 -7.48 1.14 8.91
C ASN A 48 -6.08 1.74 8.82
N PHE A 49 -5.97 2.98 8.35
CA PHE A 49 -4.69 3.64 8.12
C PHE A 49 -3.98 4.03 9.42
N ASP A 50 -4.70 4.29 10.50
CA ASP A 50 -4.11 4.59 11.82
C ASP A 50 -3.40 3.35 12.38
N ASP A 51 -4.03 2.16 12.28
CA ASP A 51 -3.43 0.88 12.65
C ASP A 51 -2.23 0.54 11.76
N LEU A 52 -2.33 0.81 10.46
CA LEU A 52 -1.22 0.60 9.53
C LEU A 52 -0.01 1.50 9.86
N GLU A 53 -0.25 2.76 10.18
CA GLU A 53 0.79 3.71 10.56
C GLU A 53 1.48 3.30 11.86
N GLU A 54 0.71 2.89 12.87
CA GLU A 54 1.27 2.39 14.14
C GLU A 54 2.20 1.19 13.89
N LYS A 55 1.77 0.23 13.07
CA LYS A 55 2.57 -0.94 12.70
C LYS A 55 3.83 -0.54 11.92
N TYR A 56 3.71 0.42 11.00
CA TYR A 56 4.84 0.96 10.24
C TYR A 56 5.88 1.59 11.18
N LEU A 57 5.46 2.49 12.07
CA LEU A 57 6.34 3.16 13.03
C LEU A 57 7.03 2.14 13.95
N LYS A 58 6.30 1.12 14.39
CA LYS A 58 6.87 0.03 15.19
C LYS A 58 7.95 -0.73 14.45
N LEU A 59 7.73 -1.10 13.19
CA LEU A 59 8.75 -1.78 12.39
C LEU A 59 9.94 -0.87 12.10
N GLN A 60 9.72 0.39 11.75
CA GLN A 60 10.78 1.37 11.56
C GLN A 60 11.60 1.53 12.85
N SER A 61 10.97 1.55 14.01
CA SER A 61 11.69 1.63 15.28
C SER A 61 12.63 0.45 15.52
N ILE A 62 12.35 -0.73 14.93
CA ILE A 62 13.19 -1.94 15.06
C ILE A 62 14.35 -1.91 14.06
N PHE A 63 14.07 -1.48 12.80
CA PHE A 63 15.02 -1.62 11.69
C PHE A 63 15.70 -0.32 11.27
N HIS A 64 15.46 0.81 11.94
CA HIS A 64 16.01 2.11 11.51
C HIS A 64 17.55 2.06 11.44
N PRO A 65 18.17 2.43 10.30
CA PRO A 65 19.61 2.33 10.10
C PRO A 65 20.45 3.04 11.15
N ASP A 66 19.98 4.16 11.69
CA ASP A 66 20.71 4.94 12.71
C ASP A 66 20.98 4.14 14.01
N LYS A 67 20.13 3.17 14.32
CA LYS A 67 20.35 2.28 15.47
C LYS A 67 21.51 1.30 15.27
N PHE A 68 21.97 1.13 14.05
CA PHE A 68 22.98 0.15 13.66
C PHE A 68 24.30 0.79 13.19
N VAL A 69 24.48 2.10 13.38
CA VAL A 69 25.70 2.82 12.95
C VAL A 69 26.97 2.17 13.52
N ASN A 70 26.91 1.69 14.76
CA ASN A 70 28.04 1.04 15.44
C ASN A 70 27.93 -0.50 15.45
N ALA A 71 26.97 -1.08 14.71
CA ALA A 71 26.80 -2.53 14.64
C ALA A 71 27.75 -3.17 13.61
N ASP A 72 27.80 -4.50 13.59
CA ASP A 72 28.53 -5.24 12.57
C ASP A 72 27.95 -5.01 11.16
N SER A 73 28.76 -5.29 10.12
CA SER A 73 28.41 -5.02 8.73
C SER A 73 27.15 -5.75 8.27
N ASN A 74 26.86 -6.94 8.82
CA ASN A 74 25.67 -7.72 8.45
C ASN A 74 24.41 -7.10 9.05
N GLN A 75 24.44 -6.66 10.31
CA GLN A 75 23.30 -5.94 10.91
C GLN A 75 23.01 -4.63 10.19
N LYS A 76 24.06 -3.87 9.80
CA LYS A 76 23.87 -2.65 8.96
C LYS A 76 23.17 -2.97 7.65
N LYS A 77 23.63 -3.99 6.92
CA LYS A 77 23.02 -4.41 5.66
C LYS A 77 21.56 -4.86 5.84
N ILE A 78 21.28 -5.64 6.88
CA ILE A 78 19.90 -6.08 7.17
C ILE A 78 19.02 -4.87 7.51
N SER A 79 19.48 -3.99 8.38
CA SER A 79 18.75 -2.78 8.78
C SER A 79 18.36 -1.93 7.56
N ILE A 80 19.30 -1.60 6.69
CA ILE A 80 19.05 -0.80 5.48
C ILE A 80 18.05 -1.51 4.54
N ALA A 81 18.27 -2.80 4.28
CA ALA A 81 17.42 -3.55 3.36
C ALA A 81 15.98 -3.71 3.89
N GLU A 82 15.83 -4.04 5.17
CA GLU A 82 14.50 -4.24 5.76
C GLU A 82 13.78 -2.90 5.98
N SER A 83 14.47 -1.83 6.35
CA SER A 83 13.89 -0.49 6.42
C SER A 83 13.35 -0.04 5.05
N ALA A 84 14.13 -0.25 3.98
CA ALA A 84 13.68 0.06 2.61
C ALA A 84 12.47 -0.80 2.20
N LYS A 85 12.45 -2.09 2.55
CA LYS A 85 11.34 -3.01 2.29
C LYS A 85 10.07 -2.58 3.03
N ILE A 86 10.18 -2.18 4.29
CA ILE A 86 9.08 -1.68 5.11
C ILE A 86 8.51 -0.39 4.50
N ASN A 87 9.37 0.56 4.11
CA ASN A 87 8.95 1.81 3.46
C ASN A 87 8.19 1.54 2.17
N ASN A 88 8.73 0.66 1.31
CA ASN A 88 8.06 0.30 0.06
C ASN A 88 6.70 -0.35 0.31
N ALA A 89 6.63 -1.30 1.23
CA ALA A 89 5.37 -1.98 1.59
C ALA A 89 4.32 -1.00 2.14
N TYR A 90 4.73 -0.04 2.97
CA TYR A 90 3.85 1.01 3.49
C TYR A 90 3.32 1.89 2.35
N ASN A 91 4.20 2.38 1.47
CA ASN A 91 3.80 3.21 0.33
C ASN A 91 2.83 2.49 -0.61
N VAL A 92 3.05 1.20 -0.86
CA VAL A 92 2.14 0.37 -1.66
C VAL A 92 0.76 0.29 -1.01
N LEU A 93 0.67 0.05 0.30
CA LEU A 93 -0.61 -0.04 0.99
C LEU A 93 -1.32 1.32 1.13
N MET A 94 -0.57 2.41 1.20
CA MET A 94 -1.13 3.78 1.23
C MET A 94 -1.66 4.24 -0.12
N ASN A 95 -1.20 3.65 -1.23
CA ASN A 95 -1.67 3.98 -2.56
C ASN A 95 -2.82 3.05 -2.98
N ASN A 96 -3.99 3.60 -3.30
CA ASN A 96 -5.18 2.82 -3.65
C ASN A 96 -4.95 1.90 -4.87
N VAL A 97 -4.25 2.38 -5.90
CA VAL A 97 -4.01 1.61 -7.13
C VAL A 97 -3.02 0.48 -6.90
N ASP A 98 -1.89 0.77 -6.22
CA ASP A 98 -0.87 -0.24 -5.91
C ASP A 98 -1.39 -1.28 -4.93
N ARG A 99 -2.18 -0.83 -3.94
CA ARG A 99 -2.84 -1.72 -2.97
C ARG A 99 -3.78 -2.70 -3.66
N LEU A 100 -4.62 -2.21 -4.58
CA LEU A 100 -5.51 -3.08 -5.35
C LEU A 100 -4.73 -4.09 -6.19
N LYS A 101 -3.66 -3.65 -6.86
CA LYS A 101 -2.81 -4.53 -7.65
C LYS A 101 -2.25 -5.69 -6.81
N VAL A 102 -1.66 -5.39 -5.67
CA VAL A 102 -1.12 -6.42 -4.75
C VAL A 102 -2.21 -7.36 -4.25
N LEU A 103 -3.42 -6.84 -4.02
CA LEU A 103 -4.55 -7.64 -3.57
C LEU A 103 -5.07 -8.58 -4.67
N LEU A 104 -5.18 -8.10 -5.91
CA LEU A 104 -5.55 -8.91 -7.06
C LEU A 104 -4.51 -9.99 -7.34
N ASP A 105 -3.22 -9.66 -7.30
CA ASP A 105 -2.12 -10.61 -7.42
C ASP A 105 -2.19 -11.71 -6.35
N PHE A 106 -2.54 -11.34 -5.11
CA PHE A 106 -2.73 -12.31 -4.02
C PHE A 106 -3.85 -13.32 -4.32
N TYR A 107 -4.93 -12.88 -4.96
CA TYR A 107 -6.03 -13.75 -5.39
C TYR A 107 -5.73 -14.50 -6.70
N GLY A 108 -4.53 -14.35 -7.27
CA GLY A 108 -4.12 -15.01 -8.50
C GLY A 108 -4.67 -14.38 -9.79
N PHE A 109 -5.26 -13.18 -9.69
CA PHE A 109 -5.71 -12.41 -10.83
C PHE A 109 -4.54 -11.61 -11.40
N LYS A 110 -4.00 -12.07 -12.53
CA LYS A 110 -2.93 -11.36 -13.24
C LYS A 110 -3.54 -10.26 -14.10
N GLN A 111 -3.13 -9.04 -13.84
CA GLN A 111 -3.43 -7.92 -14.73
C GLN A 111 -2.66 -8.12 -16.04
N ASP A 112 -3.34 -8.02 -17.18
CA ASP A 112 -2.67 -7.94 -18.47
C ASP A 112 -2.03 -6.55 -18.60
N ASP A 113 -0.73 -6.47 -18.39
CA ASP A 113 0.05 -5.23 -18.54
C ASP A 113 -0.02 -4.66 -19.99
N LYS A 114 -0.50 -5.48 -20.94
CA LYS A 114 -0.68 -5.09 -22.35
C LYS A 114 -2.01 -4.37 -22.63
N GLU A 115 -3.01 -4.56 -21.81
CA GLU A 115 -4.21 -3.73 -21.85
C GLU A 115 -3.91 -2.42 -21.11
N GLY A 116 -3.19 -1.57 -21.83
CA GLY A 116 -2.72 -0.30 -21.31
C GLY A 116 -3.84 0.49 -20.64
N LYS A 117 -3.46 1.39 -19.77
CA LYS A 117 -4.22 2.45 -19.07
C LYS A 117 -5.11 3.29 -20.01
N SER A 118 -5.58 2.72 -21.11
CA SER A 118 -6.40 3.35 -22.12
C SER A 118 -7.86 3.22 -21.67
N PHE A 119 -8.54 4.34 -21.64
CA PHE A 119 -9.98 4.36 -21.51
C PHE A 119 -10.59 3.54 -22.64
N LYS A 120 -11.17 2.40 -22.32
CA LYS A 120 -12.04 1.65 -23.22
C LYS A 120 -13.46 2.20 -23.19
N ASP A 121 -13.77 3.00 -22.17
CA ASP A 121 -15.07 3.58 -21.92
C ASP A 121 -15.03 5.08 -22.27
N PRO A 122 -15.65 5.51 -23.40
CA PRO A 122 -15.71 6.91 -23.79
C PRO A 122 -16.46 7.79 -22.78
N ASP A 123 -17.50 7.25 -22.14
CA ASP A 123 -18.33 7.99 -21.19
C ASP A 123 -17.51 8.34 -19.94
N LEU A 124 -16.66 7.41 -19.48
CA LEU A 124 -15.73 7.66 -18.38
C LEU A 124 -14.69 8.71 -18.74
N LEU A 125 -14.20 8.70 -19.99
CA LEU A 125 -13.24 9.70 -20.46
C LEU A 125 -13.86 11.09 -20.43
N GLU A 126 -15.10 11.24 -20.94
CA GLU A 126 -15.83 12.49 -20.93
C GLU A 126 -16.06 13.01 -19.51
N GLU A 127 -16.52 12.14 -18.59
CA GLU A 127 -16.72 12.49 -17.17
C GLU A 127 -15.42 13.03 -16.53
N ILE A 128 -14.28 12.39 -16.79
CA ILE A 128 -12.98 12.82 -16.26
C ILE A 128 -12.50 14.15 -16.87
N MET A 129 -12.70 14.34 -18.19
CA MET A 129 -12.34 15.59 -18.87
C MET A 129 -13.19 16.75 -18.36
N ASP A 130 -14.48 16.54 -18.17
CA ASP A 130 -15.40 17.55 -17.61
C ASP A 130 -15.00 17.95 -16.18
N LEU A 131 -14.65 16.96 -15.37
CA LEU A 131 -14.20 17.22 -14.01
C LEU A 131 -12.86 17.99 -13.99
N GLN A 132 -11.92 17.64 -14.87
CA GLN A 132 -10.66 18.38 -15.01
C GLN A 132 -10.90 19.81 -15.48
N SER A 133 -11.79 20.02 -16.45
CA SER A 133 -12.15 21.35 -16.95
C SER A 133 -12.75 22.21 -15.84
N LYS A 134 -13.69 21.65 -15.05
CA LYS A 134 -14.23 22.33 -13.85
C LYS A 134 -13.14 22.70 -12.86
N CYS A 135 -12.18 21.81 -12.60
CA CYS A 135 -11.07 22.11 -11.70
C CYS A 135 -10.16 23.24 -12.20
N MET A 136 -9.96 23.36 -13.52
CA MET A 136 -9.14 24.42 -14.13
C MET A 136 -9.84 25.80 -14.10
N SER A 137 -11.16 25.83 -14.08
CA SER A 137 -11.97 27.06 -14.08
C SER A 137 -12.29 27.59 -12.67
N ILE A 138 -11.74 27.00 -11.63
CA ILE A 138 -11.99 27.45 -10.23
C ILE A 138 -11.30 28.79 -9.98
N GLU A 139 -12.10 29.82 -9.69
CA GLU A 139 -11.62 31.15 -9.30
C GLU A 139 -11.73 31.39 -7.78
N HIS A 140 -12.62 30.66 -7.10
CA HIS A 140 -12.94 30.88 -5.69
C HIS A 140 -12.65 29.67 -4.81
N GLU A 141 -12.05 29.90 -3.63
CA GLU A 141 -11.72 28.83 -2.68
C GLU A 141 -12.94 28.02 -2.22
N ASN A 142 -14.12 28.64 -2.13
CA ASN A 142 -15.37 27.95 -1.79
C ASN A 142 -15.78 26.91 -2.83
N GLU A 143 -15.55 27.18 -4.10
CA GLU A 143 -15.82 26.24 -5.20
C GLU A 143 -14.81 25.10 -5.17
N LYS A 144 -13.53 25.40 -4.96
CA LYS A 144 -12.48 24.43 -4.77
C LYS A 144 -12.81 23.43 -3.66
N GLN A 145 -13.29 23.96 -2.53
CA GLN A 145 -13.66 23.08 -1.41
C GLN A 145 -14.87 22.20 -1.71
N LYS A 146 -15.86 22.70 -2.45
CA LYS A 146 -17.01 21.89 -2.90
C LYS A 146 -16.56 20.74 -3.81
N ILE A 147 -15.74 21.03 -4.82
CA ILE A 147 -15.23 20.01 -5.75
C ILE A 147 -14.34 18.99 -5.01
N LYS A 148 -13.48 19.42 -4.08
CA LYS A 148 -12.73 18.51 -3.23
C LYS A 148 -13.60 17.54 -2.44
N ASN A 149 -14.70 18.03 -1.87
CA ASN A 149 -15.64 17.20 -1.12
C ASN A 149 -16.39 16.24 -2.04
N GLU A 150 -16.80 16.67 -3.23
CA GLU A 150 -17.43 15.81 -4.24
C GLU A 150 -16.50 14.67 -4.66
N ILE A 151 -15.25 14.98 -5.03
CA ILE A 151 -14.25 13.98 -5.39
C ILE A 151 -13.99 13.01 -4.24
N LYS A 152 -13.90 13.50 -3.00
CA LYS A 152 -13.76 12.65 -1.82
C LYS A 152 -14.90 11.66 -1.66
N LEU A 153 -16.15 12.10 -1.87
CA LEU A 153 -17.32 11.22 -1.81
C LEU A 153 -17.32 10.18 -2.93
N GLN A 154 -16.95 10.58 -4.15
CA GLN A 154 -16.84 9.66 -5.28
C GLN A 154 -15.76 8.60 -5.03
N ILE A 155 -14.58 8.99 -4.53
CA ILE A 155 -13.52 8.07 -4.14
C ILE A 155 -14.03 7.06 -3.09
N GLY A 156 -14.66 7.52 -2.02
CA GLY A 156 -15.21 6.64 -1.00
C GLY A 156 -16.25 5.66 -1.52
N SER A 157 -17.11 6.09 -2.45
CA SER A 157 -18.07 5.20 -3.12
C SER A 157 -17.39 4.13 -3.97
N LEU A 158 -16.36 4.51 -4.74
CA LEU A 158 -15.58 3.58 -5.54
C LEU A 158 -14.81 2.58 -4.68
N GLU A 159 -14.22 3.03 -3.56
CA GLU A 159 -13.53 2.15 -2.62
C GLU A 159 -14.46 1.06 -2.07
N ASN A 160 -15.68 1.43 -1.69
CA ASN A 160 -16.68 0.47 -1.23
C ASN A 160 -17.11 -0.52 -2.34
N GLU A 161 -17.27 -0.03 -3.58
CA GLU A 161 -17.62 -0.90 -4.70
C GLU A 161 -16.48 -1.85 -5.08
N ILE A 162 -15.23 -1.39 -5.05
CA ILE A 162 -14.04 -2.22 -5.25
C ILE A 162 -13.97 -3.31 -4.17
N GLU A 163 -14.12 -2.94 -2.89
CA GLU A 163 -14.10 -3.90 -1.78
C GLU A 163 -15.19 -4.96 -1.94
N LYS A 164 -16.40 -4.56 -2.34
CA LYS A 164 -17.50 -5.48 -2.63
C LYS A 164 -17.15 -6.45 -3.74
N ASN A 165 -16.65 -5.95 -4.89
CA ASN A 165 -16.28 -6.80 -6.03
C ASN A 165 -15.15 -7.77 -5.69
N ILE A 166 -14.20 -7.38 -4.83
CA ILE A 166 -13.15 -8.28 -4.34
C ILE A 166 -13.76 -9.41 -3.50
N LYS A 167 -14.66 -9.10 -2.58
CA LYS A 167 -15.35 -10.11 -1.74
C LYS A 167 -16.18 -11.08 -2.57
N GLU A 168 -16.82 -10.58 -3.61
CA GLU A 168 -17.61 -11.38 -4.57
C GLU A 168 -16.74 -12.07 -5.63
N LYS A 169 -15.41 -11.88 -5.61
CA LYS A 169 -14.43 -12.42 -6.56
C LYS A 169 -14.66 -11.98 -8.02
N VAL A 170 -15.26 -10.81 -8.22
CA VAL A 170 -15.46 -10.19 -9.54
C VAL A 170 -14.28 -9.26 -9.84
N PHE A 171 -13.09 -9.86 -9.99
CA PHE A 171 -11.82 -9.12 -10.04
C PHE A 171 -11.67 -8.21 -11.26
N SER A 172 -12.21 -8.60 -12.42
CA SER A 172 -12.20 -7.75 -13.62
C SER A 172 -12.92 -6.42 -13.38
N LYS A 173 -14.09 -6.45 -12.73
CA LYS A 173 -14.83 -5.23 -12.41
C LYS A 173 -14.08 -4.37 -11.38
N ALA A 174 -13.43 -4.98 -10.37
CA ALA A 174 -12.59 -4.25 -9.43
C ALA A 174 -11.41 -3.56 -10.15
N GLN A 175 -10.83 -4.21 -11.16
CA GLN A 175 -9.77 -3.64 -11.99
C GLN A 175 -10.27 -2.45 -12.81
N ASP A 176 -11.42 -2.56 -13.48
CA ASP A 176 -12.00 -1.47 -14.27
C ASP A 176 -12.26 -0.23 -13.41
N LEU A 177 -12.83 -0.41 -12.21
CA LEU A 177 -13.06 0.67 -11.25
C LEU A 177 -11.75 1.33 -10.77
N SER A 178 -10.62 0.61 -10.77
CA SER A 178 -9.32 1.17 -10.39
C SER A 178 -8.84 2.25 -11.35
N ILE A 179 -9.24 2.20 -12.61
CA ILE A 179 -8.91 3.22 -13.61
C ILE A 179 -9.54 4.55 -13.21
N LYS A 180 -10.85 4.55 -12.95
CA LYS A 180 -11.57 5.74 -12.47
C LYS A 180 -10.98 6.27 -11.18
N LEU A 181 -10.71 5.37 -10.22
CA LEU A 181 -10.08 5.71 -8.95
C LEU A 181 -8.73 6.41 -9.13
N SER A 182 -7.88 5.91 -10.05
CA SER A 182 -6.57 6.51 -10.30
C SER A 182 -6.63 7.95 -10.81
N TYR A 183 -7.64 8.26 -11.64
CA TYR A 183 -7.85 9.61 -12.15
C TYR A 183 -8.41 10.56 -11.10
N LEU A 184 -9.39 10.12 -10.32
CA LEU A 184 -9.92 10.92 -9.22
C LEU A 184 -8.85 11.23 -8.17
N GLU A 185 -7.98 10.27 -7.85
CA GLU A 185 -6.84 10.47 -6.97
C GLU A 185 -5.83 11.48 -7.53
N LYS A 186 -5.58 11.46 -8.85
CA LYS A 186 -4.73 12.44 -9.50
C LYS A 186 -5.34 13.84 -9.40
N ILE A 187 -6.61 14.00 -9.78
CA ILE A 187 -7.32 15.29 -9.69
C ILE A 187 -7.32 15.81 -8.25
N ARG A 188 -7.57 14.94 -7.28
CA ARG A 188 -7.51 15.29 -5.85
C ARG A 188 -6.15 15.83 -5.42
N LYS A 189 -5.06 15.27 -5.95
CA LYS A 189 -3.71 15.75 -5.69
C LYS A 189 -3.43 17.09 -6.33
N ASP A 190 -3.91 17.30 -7.54
CA ASP A 190 -3.69 18.54 -8.31
C ASP A 190 -4.49 19.73 -7.70
N LEU A 191 -5.58 19.45 -6.98
CA LEU A 191 -6.38 20.45 -6.25
C LEU A 191 -5.79 20.84 -4.87
N LYS A 192 -4.68 20.25 -4.45
CA LYS A 192 -4.01 20.71 -3.22
C LYS A 192 -3.40 22.07 -3.44
#